data_0df950cd86de5ae2de513bdb61b8eb7e
#
_entry.id   0df950cd86de5ae2de513bdb61b8eb7e
#
_cell.length_a   1.000
_cell.length_b   1.000
_cell.length_c   1.000
_cell.angle_alpha   90.00
_cell.angle_beta   90.00
_cell.angle_gamma   90.00
#
_symmetry.space_group_name_H-M   'P 1'
#
loop_
_entity.id
_entity.type
_entity.pdbx_description
1 polymer ?
#
loop_
_entity_poly.entity_id
_entity_poly.type
_entity_poly.pdbx_seq_one_letter_code
_entity_poly.pdbx_strand_id
1 'polypeptide(L)'
;MPKVKFIDLFAGLGGIRLGFEKSFQDLGFETECVMTSEIKPYAIETLSKNFSHDYFVGDIFNVENGQIPEFDFLLGGFPCQPFSAGGKREGFVDTRGTLFFEIERILKEKKPYGFILENVEGLVKHDLENKEDKIGRTLTTILEKLKNELGYKVSWKVLDSIEFGLPQSRKRIFIVGTKDEKANLTFSDKEFNTLSTILEKGLETINSDFTEKLFKHFEIEDLYGKSIKDKRGGDNNIHSWDIGIKGEVSDEQVIILNKLFKERRKKHWAEKIGIDWMDGMALTLKQISTFHSNDNLKFLLDDLVKKGYLRFEHPKKLVRETTENGERKFRVYDETKPKGYNIVTGKLSFEINKILDPNDIAPTLVATDVSRLAVPDNGGLRRLTIREGLRLFGYPEWYQIPVKETEAFDLLGNTVAVPVVEHVAKQLAEIYERNLVYPTVNETPVCSR
;
A
#
# COMPACT_ATOMS: atom_id res chain seq x y z
N MET A 1 33.10 -6.11 20.63
CA MET A 1 31.81 -6.75 20.28
C MET A 1 31.95 -7.30 18.86
N PRO A 2 31.37 -8.44 18.54
CA PRO A 2 31.41 -8.94 17.18
C PRO A 2 30.63 -7.97 16.27
N LYS A 3 31.18 -7.69 15.10
CA LYS A 3 30.62 -6.73 14.14
C LYS A 3 29.84 -7.49 13.06
N VAL A 4 28.63 -7.05 12.77
CA VAL A 4 27.76 -7.58 11.72
C VAL A 4 27.65 -6.55 10.61
N LYS A 5 28.07 -6.92 9.41
CA LYS A 5 27.98 -6.09 8.21
C LYS A 5 26.72 -6.40 7.42
N PHE A 6 26.08 -5.39 6.88
CA PHE A 6 24.91 -5.57 6.05
C PHE A 6 24.85 -4.55 4.92
N ILE A 7 24.05 -4.88 3.90
CA ILE A 7 23.66 -3.95 2.83
C ILE A 7 22.17 -3.71 2.89
N ASP A 8 21.74 -2.48 2.55
CA ASP A 8 20.34 -2.07 2.52
C ASP A 8 19.94 -1.65 1.10
N LEU A 9 19.13 -2.48 0.44
CA LEU A 9 18.67 -2.30 -0.92
C LEU A 9 17.25 -1.75 -0.96
N PHE A 10 16.98 -0.79 -1.84
CA PHE A 10 15.67 -0.12 -1.93
C PHE A 10 15.29 0.53 -0.60
N ALA A 11 16.25 1.20 0.01
CA ALA A 11 16.26 1.56 1.42
C ALA A 11 15.07 2.45 1.87
N GLY A 12 14.51 3.28 0.98
CA GLY A 12 13.38 4.16 1.29
C GLY A 12 13.66 5.09 2.47
N LEU A 13 12.97 4.85 3.60
CA LEU A 13 13.21 5.52 4.87
C LEU A 13 14.17 4.75 5.81
N GLY A 14 14.79 3.68 5.36
CA GLY A 14 15.67 2.87 6.22
C GLY A 14 14.91 2.12 7.34
N GLY A 15 13.62 1.86 7.17
CA GLY A 15 12.83 1.20 8.22
C GLY A 15 13.25 -0.25 8.48
N ILE A 16 13.71 -0.99 7.44
CA ILE A 16 14.26 -2.34 7.63
C ILE A 16 15.60 -2.22 8.37
N ARG A 17 16.44 -1.27 8.00
CA ARG A 17 17.71 -0.97 8.66
C ARG A 17 17.52 -0.69 10.15
N LEU A 18 16.58 0.21 10.52
CA LEU A 18 16.31 0.56 11.92
C LEU A 18 15.98 -0.68 12.77
N GLY A 19 15.03 -1.49 12.29
CA GLY A 19 14.63 -2.70 13.01
C GLY A 19 15.73 -3.74 13.10
N PHE A 20 16.53 -3.89 12.04
CA PHE A 20 17.68 -4.80 11.99
C PHE A 20 18.78 -4.36 12.96
N GLU A 21 19.25 -3.11 12.83
CA GLU A 21 20.32 -2.58 13.69
C GLU A 21 19.96 -2.71 15.16
N LYS A 22 18.73 -2.29 15.54
CA LYS A 22 18.25 -2.38 16.93
C LYS A 22 18.29 -3.82 17.45
N SER A 23 17.80 -4.80 16.68
CA SER A 23 17.70 -6.18 17.11
C SER A 23 19.07 -6.84 17.34
N PHE A 24 20.04 -6.54 16.49
CA PHE A 24 21.42 -7.03 16.65
C PHE A 24 22.14 -6.32 17.79
N GLN A 25 21.95 -5.01 17.94
CA GLN A 25 22.53 -4.22 19.05
C GLN A 25 21.98 -4.66 20.41
N ASP A 26 20.69 -4.99 20.50
CA ASP A 26 20.07 -5.53 21.75
C ASP A 26 20.70 -6.85 22.20
N LEU A 27 21.33 -7.63 21.28
CA LEU A 27 22.12 -8.82 21.57
C LEU A 27 23.63 -8.55 21.69
N GLY A 28 24.06 -7.30 21.70
CA GLY A 28 25.44 -6.90 21.91
C GLY A 28 26.33 -6.95 20.66
N PHE A 29 25.76 -6.99 19.46
CA PHE A 29 26.51 -6.83 18.22
C PHE A 29 26.72 -5.36 17.87
N GLU A 30 27.86 -5.04 17.27
CA GLU A 30 28.03 -3.79 16.52
C GLU A 30 27.54 -4.01 15.09
N THR A 31 26.76 -3.07 14.56
CA THR A 31 26.20 -3.15 13.19
C THR A 31 26.85 -2.13 12.28
N GLU A 32 27.13 -2.50 11.03
CA GLU A 32 27.71 -1.62 10.01
C GLU A 32 27.01 -1.80 8.67
N CYS A 33 26.38 -0.73 8.18
CA CYS A 33 25.80 -0.70 6.84
C CYS A 33 26.90 -0.36 5.82
N VAL A 34 27.42 -1.38 5.15
CA VAL A 34 28.57 -1.23 4.21
C VAL A 34 28.15 -0.80 2.81
N MET A 35 26.86 -0.85 2.45
CA MET A 35 26.34 -0.33 1.20
C MET A 35 24.83 -0.04 1.33
N THR A 36 24.39 1.11 0.82
CA THR A 36 22.98 1.49 0.71
C THR A 36 22.64 1.80 -0.74
N SER A 37 21.51 1.26 -1.25
CA SER A 37 20.98 1.55 -2.59
C SER A 37 19.59 2.16 -2.51
N GLU A 38 19.43 3.33 -3.10
CA GLU A 38 18.14 4.05 -3.25
C GLU A 38 18.22 5.00 -4.46
N ILE A 39 17.11 5.16 -5.21
CA ILE A 39 17.08 5.98 -6.42
C ILE A 39 16.36 7.32 -6.25
N LYS A 40 15.44 7.43 -5.27
CA LYS A 40 14.64 8.64 -5.06
C LYS A 40 15.47 9.72 -4.35
N PRO A 41 15.66 10.92 -4.95
CA PRO A 41 16.50 11.96 -4.35
C PRO A 41 16.08 12.36 -2.94
N TYR A 42 14.77 12.49 -2.70
CA TYR A 42 14.24 12.88 -1.37
C TYR A 42 14.33 11.74 -0.33
N ALA A 43 14.37 10.47 -0.78
CA ALA A 43 14.71 9.36 0.11
C ALA A 43 16.19 9.38 0.48
N ILE A 44 17.07 9.64 -0.49
CA ILE A 44 18.52 9.78 -0.30
C ILE A 44 18.82 10.91 0.71
N GLU A 45 18.17 12.05 0.56
CA GLU A 45 18.30 13.19 1.50
C GLU A 45 17.88 12.79 2.91
N THR A 46 16.74 12.09 3.02
CA THR A 46 16.24 11.61 4.32
C THR A 46 17.18 10.57 4.95
N LEU A 47 17.66 9.60 4.17
CA LEU A 47 18.63 8.59 4.64
C LEU A 47 19.93 9.25 5.12
N SER A 48 20.46 10.20 4.35
CA SER A 48 21.70 10.91 4.69
C SER A 48 21.57 11.78 5.95
N LYS A 49 20.35 12.22 6.28
CA LYS A 49 20.09 12.96 7.52
C LYS A 49 20.09 12.07 8.76
N ASN A 50 19.65 10.81 8.62
CA ASN A 50 19.40 9.93 9.76
C ASN A 50 20.48 8.87 9.96
N PHE A 51 21.26 8.55 8.91
CA PHE A 51 22.27 7.49 8.95
C PHE A 51 23.60 7.97 8.37
N SER A 52 24.69 7.37 8.84
CA SER A 52 25.97 7.40 8.13
C SER A 52 25.99 6.31 7.04
N HIS A 53 26.63 6.63 5.92
CA HIS A 53 26.78 5.72 4.80
C HIS A 53 28.25 5.65 4.38
N ASP A 54 28.85 4.46 4.42
CA ASP A 54 30.23 4.25 3.95
C ASP A 54 30.26 4.21 2.42
N TYR A 55 29.25 3.55 1.81
CA TYR A 55 29.13 3.46 0.37
C TYR A 55 27.64 3.56 -0.03
N PHE A 56 27.30 4.69 -0.67
CA PHE A 56 25.95 4.96 -1.17
C PHE A 56 25.94 4.78 -2.69
N VAL A 57 25.00 3.95 -3.19
CA VAL A 57 24.77 3.73 -4.62
C VAL A 57 23.33 4.09 -4.97
N GLY A 58 23.11 4.58 -6.17
CA GLY A 58 21.77 4.84 -6.69
C GLY A 58 21.08 3.55 -7.13
N ASP A 59 20.99 3.37 -8.45
CA ASP A 59 20.36 2.21 -9.06
C ASP A 59 21.26 0.98 -8.97
N ILE A 60 20.77 -0.07 -8.31
CA ILE A 60 21.48 -1.33 -8.12
C ILE A 60 21.83 -2.06 -9.43
N PHE A 61 21.09 -1.80 -10.52
CA PHE A 61 21.42 -2.33 -11.84
C PHE A 61 22.77 -1.84 -12.39
N ASN A 62 23.24 -0.71 -11.91
CA ASN A 62 24.50 -0.11 -12.33
C ASN A 62 25.71 -0.57 -11.47
N VAL A 63 25.48 -1.47 -10.51
CA VAL A 63 26.51 -1.92 -9.57
C VAL A 63 26.98 -3.31 -9.93
N GLU A 64 28.24 -3.44 -10.34
CA GLU A 64 28.85 -4.74 -10.66
C GLU A 64 29.15 -5.55 -9.37
N ASN A 65 29.19 -6.87 -9.50
CA ASN A 65 29.46 -7.76 -8.38
C ASN A 65 30.75 -7.43 -7.60
N GLY A 66 31.81 -7.04 -8.33
CA GLY A 66 33.09 -6.65 -7.75
C GLY A 66 33.06 -5.36 -6.93
N GLN A 67 32.09 -4.51 -7.15
CA GLN A 67 31.91 -3.25 -6.42
C GLN A 67 31.13 -3.44 -5.11
N ILE A 68 30.43 -4.56 -4.95
CA ILE A 68 29.66 -4.86 -3.74
C ILE A 68 30.62 -5.35 -2.65
N PRO A 69 30.69 -4.69 -1.50
CA PRO A 69 31.55 -5.12 -0.39
C PRO A 69 31.11 -6.48 0.17
N GLU A 70 31.94 -7.09 1.00
CA GLU A 70 31.56 -8.28 1.77
C GLU A 70 30.65 -7.90 2.94
N PHE A 71 29.62 -8.70 3.17
CA PHE A 71 28.60 -8.46 4.20
C PHE A 71 27.98 -9.78 4.70
N ASP A 72 27.37 -9.71 5.88
CA ASP A 72 26.73 -10.86 6.53
C ASP A 72 25.24 -10.96 6.21
N PHE A 73 24.54 -9.82 6.05
CA PHE A 73 23.10 -9.79 5.79
C PHE A 73 22.71 -8.84 4.66
N LEU A 74 21.73 -9.26 3.86
CA LEU A 74 21.07 -8.43 2.84
C LEU A 74 19.70 -8.03 3.34
N LEU A 75 19.42 -6.73 3.37
CA LEU A 75 18.10 -6.15 3.62
C LEU A 75 17.52 -5.63 2.31
N GLY A 76 16.20 -5.86 2.05
CA GLY A 76 15.60 -5.38 0.83
C GLY A 76 14.08 -5.33 0.86
N GLY A 77 13.53 -4.12 0.80
CA GLY A 77 12.10 -3.87 0.55
C GLY A 77 11.84 -3.66 -0.94
N PHE A 78 11.83 -4.71 -1.74
CA PHE A 78 11.71 -4.58 -3.20
C PHE A 78 10.27 -4.32 -3.64
N PRO A 79 10.04 -3.44 -4.65
CA PRO A 79 8.70 -3.15 -5.14
C PRO A 79 8.03 -4.37 -5.77
N CYS A 80 6.72 -4.56 -5.47
CA CYS A 80 5.89 -5.58 -6.10
C CYS A 80 5.58 -5.15 -7.53
N GLN A 81 6.37 -5.63 -8.46
CA GLN A 81 6.09 -5.46 -9.89
C GLN A 81 5.78 -6.84 -10.48
N PRO A 82 4.75 -6.95 -11.34
CA PRO A 82 4.39 -8.23 -11.90
C PRO A 82 5.55 -8.85 -12.65
N PHE A 83 5.86 -10.10 -12.36
CA PHE A 83 6.54 -10.97 -13.30
C PHE A 83 5.53 -11.17 -14.45
N SER A 84 5.45 -10.24 -15.40
CA SER A 84 4.41 -10.26 -16.40
C SER A 84 4.59 -11.46 -17.32
N ALA A 85 3.71 -12.44 -17.14
CA ALA A 85 3.51 -13.54 -18.10
C ALA A 85 2.82 -13.08 -19.40
N GLY A 86 2.84 -11.80 -19.70
CA GLY A 86 2.22 -11.19 -20.89
C GLY A 86 3.11 -11.17 -22.14
N GLY A 87 4.35 -11.61 -22.03
CA GLY A 87 5.23 -11.81 -23.18
C GLY A 87 5.25 -13.26 -23.60
N LYS A 88 4.71 -13.58 -24.78
CA LYS A 88 5.00 -14.84 -25.49
C LYS A 88 6.49 -15.14 -25.39
N ARG A 89 6.84 -16.31 -24.93
CA ARG A 89 8.08 -17.12 -24.98
C ARG A 89 9.31 -16.61 -25.78
N GLU A 90 9.43 -15.32 -25.99
CA GLU A 90 10.60 -14.68 -26.62
C GLU A 90 11.24 -13.72 -25.61
N GLY A 91 12.26 -14.23 -24.90
CA GLY A 91 13.33 -13.49 -24.26
C GLY A 91 12.93 -12.33 -23.34
N PHE A 92 13.09 -12.50 -22.06
CA PHE A 92 13.41 -11.55 -20.99
C PHE A 92 13.62 -10.06 -21.44
N VAL A 93 12.57 -9.36 -21.82
CA VAL A 93 12.63 -7.92 -22.11
C VAL A 93 11.50 -7.16 -21.40
N ASP A 94 11.13 -7.54 -20.18
CA ASP A 94 10.36 -6.64 -19.32
C ASP A 94 11.19 -6.34 -18.06
N THR A 95 11.76 -5.14 -18.05
CA THR A 95 12.68 -4.61 -17.03
C THR A 95 12.09 -4.52 -15.63
N ARG A 96 10.84 -4.92 -15.42
CA ARG A 96 10.08 -4.71 -14.18
C ARG A 96 9.99 -5.91 -13.23
N GLY A 97 10.27 -7.12 -13.69
CA GLY A 97 10.47 -8.30 -12.83
C GLY A 97 11.91 -8.44 -12.30
N THR A 98 12.77 -7.49 -12.62
CA THR A 98 14.21 -7.60 -12.52
C THR A 98 14.79 -7.29 -11.14
N LEU A 99 14.10 -6.54 -10.27
CA LEU A 99 14.67 -6.16 -8.97
C LEU A 99 14.88 -7.35 -8.02
N PHE A 100 14.00 -8.34 -8.04
CA PHE A 100 14.26 -9.59 -7.32
C PHE A 100 15.46 -10.34 -7.91
N PHE A 101 15.66 -10.30 -9.22
CA PHE A 101 16.82 -10.95 -9.86
C PHE A 101 18.15 -10.26 -9.52
N GLU A 102 18.14 -8.96 -9.22
CA GLU A 102 19.30 -8.27 -8.66
C GLU A 102 19.61 -8.76 -7.24
N ILE A 103 18.58 -8.95 -6.41
CA ILE A 103 18.76 -9.60 -5.10
C ILE A 103 19.33 -11.00 -5.27
N GLU A 104 18.76 -11.81 -6.16
CA GLU A 104 19.25 -13.17 -6.47
C GLU A 104 20.71 -13.16 -6.93
N ARG A 105 21.07 -12.25 -7.85
CA ARG A 105 22.45 -12.06 -8.33
C ARG A 105 23.42 -11.82 -7.18
N ILE A 106 23.08 -10.88 -6.29
CA ILE A 106 23.91 -10.51 -5.14
C ILE A 106 24.03 -11.67 -4.16
N LEU A 107 22.91 -12.31 -3.81
CA LEU A 107 22.90 -13.47 -2.92
C LEU A 107 23.73 -14.64 -3.47
N LYS A 108 23.67 -14.88 -4.76
CA LYS A 108 24.43 -15.93 -5.45
C LYS A 108 25.93 -15.67 -5.44
N GLU A 109 26.33 -14.43 -5.68
CA GLU A 109 27.74 -14.01 -5.75
C GLU A 109 28.36 -13.94 -4.35
N LYS A 110 27.72 -13.17 -3.46
CA LYS A 110 28.29 -12.85 -2.13
C LYS A 110 28.01 -13.90 -1.09
N LYS A 111 26.97 -14.69 -1.24
CA LYS A 111 26.58 -15.77 -0.31
C LYS A 111 26.60 -15.30 1.16
N PRO A 112 25.91 -14.19 1.50
CA PRO A 112 25.87 -13.70 2.87
C PRO A 112 25.29 -14.75 3.81
N TYR A 113 25.41 -14.54 5.13
CA TYR A 113 24.85 -15.43 6.13
C TYR A 113 23.32 -15.51 6.04
N GLY A 114 22.66 -14.35 5.81
CA GLY A 114 21.20 -14.31 5.70
C GLY A 114 20.66 -13.08 5.00
N PHE A 115 19.34 -13.00 4.96
CA PHE A 115 18.64 -11.88 4.36
C PHE A 115 17.26 -11.65 4.98
N ILE A 116 16.77 -10.40 4.88
CA ILE A 116 15.39 -9.99 5.12
C ILE A 116 14.86 -9.34 3.87
N LEU A 117 13.81 -9.92 3.28
CA LEU A 117 13.10 -9.36 2.15
C LEU A 117 11.66 -9.02 2.57
N GLU A 118 11.18 -7.85 2.17
CA GLU A 118 9.82 -7.38 2.43
C GLU A 118 9.09 -7.09 1.14
N ASN A 119 7.76 -7.33 1.15
CA ASN A 119 6.89 -6.93 0.05
C ASN A 119 5.42 -6.76 0.51
N VAL A 120 4.55 -6.29 -0.36
CA VAL A 120 3.11 -6.19 -0.08
C VAL A 120 2.45 -7.57 0.04
N GLU A 121 1.41 -7.69 0.87
CA GLU A 121 0.63 -8.94 1.04
C GLU A 121 0.17 -9.54 -0.31
N GLY A 122 -0.15 -8.67 -1.29
CA GLY A 122 -0.59 -9.08 -2.62
C GLY A 122 0.37 -10.01 -3.35
N LEU A 123 1.66 -10.04 -2.98
CA LEU A 123 2.65 -10.97 -3.55
C LEU A 123 2.27 -12.43 -3.32
N VAL A 124 1.61 -12.75 -2.20
CA VAL A 124 1.21 -14.14 -1.87
C VAL A 124 0.34 -14.74 -2.94
N LYS A 125 -0.62 -13.97 -3.45
CA LYS A 125 -1.58 -14.43 -4.47
C LYS A 125 -1.32 -13.84 -5.85
N HIS A 126 -0.14 -13.27 -6.05
CA HIS A 126 0.21 -12.71 -7.34
C HIS A 126 0.38 -13.82 -8.37
N ASP A 127 -0.33 -13.69 -9.51
CA ASP A 127 -0.23 -14.60 -10.64
C ASP A 127 -0.64 -16.06 -10.30
N LEU A 128 -1.81 -16.22 -9.65
CA LEU A 128 -2.40 -17.52 -9.36
C LEU A 128 -2.71 -18.26 -10.66
N GLU A 129 -2.34 -19.54 -10.76
CA GLU A 129 -2.73 -20.43 -11.86
C GLU A 129 -4.18 -20.88 -11.71
N ASN A 130 -4.58 -21.26 -10.48
CA ASN A 130 -5.95 -21.57 -10.13
C ASN A 130 -6.41 -20.70 -8.96
N LYS A 131 -7.71 -20.43 -8.87
CA LYS A 131 -8.30 -19.62 -7.78
C LYS A 131 -8.15 -20.27 -6.40
N GLU A 132 -7.96 -21.57 -6.37
CA GLU A 132 -7.85 -22.39 -5.15
C GLU A 132 -6.42 -22.49 -4.64
N ASP A 133 -5.43 -22.03 -5.41
CA ASP A 133 -4.03 -22.07 -5.01
C ASP A 133 -3.80 -21.18 -3.80
N LYS A 134 -3.02 -21.69 -2.84
CA LYS A 134 -2.68 -20.95 -1.62
C LYS A 134 -1.68 -19.82 -1.88
N ILE A 135 -0.76 -20.05 -2.83
CA ILE A 135 0.28 -19.10 -3.23
C ILE A 135 0.34 -19.00 -4.75
N GLY A 136 0.67 -17.80 -5.25
CA GLY A 136 0.80 -17.55 -6.68
C GLY A 136 2.17 -17.93 -7.21
N ARG A 137 2.27 -18.02 -8.53
CA ARG A 137 3.48 -18.44 -9.25
C ARG A 137 4.69 -17.55 -8.92
N THR A 138 4.49 -16.25 -8.77
CA THR A 138 5.56 -15.30 -8.44
C THR A 138 6.24 -15.65 -7.12
N LEU A 139 5.48 -15.84 -6.03
CA LEU A 139 6.06 -16.20 -4.74
C LEU A 139 6.68 -17.60 -4.78
N THR A 140 6.06 -18.55 -5.46
CA THR A 140 6.61 -19.89 -5.66
C THR A 140 8.00 -19.83 -6.29
N THR A 141 8.15 -19.08 -7.38
CA THR A 141 9.45 -18.90 -8.07
C THR A 141 10.50 -18.27 -7.16
N ILE A 142 10.13 -17.21 -6.41
CA ILE A 142 11.04 -16.58 -5.44
C ILE A 142 11.53 -17.60 -4.41
N LEU A 143 10.61 -18.38 -3.83
CA LEU A 143 10.95 -19.36 -2.81
C LEU A 143 11.80 -20.51 -3.35
N GLU A 144 11.54 -21.00 -4.57
CA GLU A 144 12.33 -22.03 -5.23
C GLU A 144 13.76 -21.57 -5.47
N LYS A 145 13.96 -20.36 -5.98
CA LYS A 145 15.29 -19.80 -6.20
C LYS A 145 16.07 -19.65 -4.89
N LEU A 146 15.46 -19.08 -3.87
CA LEU A 146 16.11 -18.87 -2.58
C LEU A 146 16.45 -20.18 -1.87
N LYS A 147 15.57 -21.20 -1.94
CA LYS A 147 15.76 -22.50 -1.26
C LYS A 147 16.60 -23.48 -2.06
N ASN A 148 16.21 -23.71 -3.31
CA ASN A 148 16.74 -24.83 -4.10
C ASN A 148 17.98 -24.42 -4.89
N GLU A 149 18.01 -23.19 -5.43
CA GLU A 149 19.17 -22.74 -6.20
C GLU A 149 20.26 -22.10 -5.32
N LEU A 150 19.86 -21.31 -4.31
CA LEU A 150 20.80 -20.61 -3.43
C LEU A 150 21.06 -21.31 -2.09
N GLY A 151 20.27 -22.34 -1.76
CA GLY A 151 20.50 -23.22 -0.60
C GLY A 151 20.14 -22.65 0.77
N TYR A 152 19.43 -21.52 0.85
CA TYR A 152 19.04 -20.93 2.13
C TYR A 152 17.90 -21.69 2.82
N LYS A 153 17.89 -21.66 4.15
CA LYS A 153 16.79 -22.12 4.99
C LYS A 153 15.77 -20.99 5.10
N VAL A 154 14.77 -20.99 4.23
CA VAL A 154 13.83 -19.87 4.04
C VAL A 154 12.55 -20.08 4.82
N SER A 155 12.14 -19.06 5.58
CA SER A 155 10.82 -18.88 6.17
C SER A 155 10.13 -17.66 5.56
N TRP A 156 8.80 -17.68 5.51
CA TRP A 156 8.04 -16.51 5.13
C TRP A 156 6.68 -16.45 5.84
N LYS A 157 6.19 -15.25 6.10
CA LYS A 157 4.87 -15.00 6.72
C LYS A 157 4.37 -13.62 6.36
N VAL A 158 3.04 -13.48 6.25
CA VAL A 158 2.37 -12.19 6.25
C VAL A 158 2.16 -11.78 7.70
N LEU A 159 2.65 -10.59 8.05
CA LEU A 159 2.56 -10.02 9.39
C LEU A 159 1.79 -8.69 9.30
N ASP A 160 0.91 -8.44 10.27
CA ASP A 160 0.17 -7.18 10.38
C ASP A 160 0.78 -6.34 11.52
N SER A 161 1.03 -5.06 11.26
CA SER A 161 1.63 -4.14 12.24
C SER A 161 0.83 -3.99 13.54
N ILE A 162 -0.49 -4.25 13.51
CA ILE A 162 -1.32 -4.25 14.72
C ILE A 162 -0.89 -5.33 15.73
N GLU A 163 -0.45 -6.49 15.25
CA GLU A 163 0.04 -7.60 16.08
C GLU A 163 1.30 -7.22 16.87
N PHE A 164 1.93 -6.10 16.51
CA PHE A 164 3.16 -5.56 17.11
C PHE A 164 2.95 -4.26 17.89
N GLY A 165 1.68 -3.93 18.20
CA GLY A 165 1.32 -2.80 19.05
C GLY A 165 1.20 -1.46 18.33
N LEU A 166 1.20 -1.39 17.00
CA LEU A 166 1.00 -0.16 16.26
C LEU A 166 -0.49 0.13 16.01
N PRO A 167 -0.93 1.39 16.04
CA PRO A 167 -2.31 1.77 15.78
C PRO A 167 -2.62 1.86 14.27
N GLN A 168 -2.07 0.91 13.48
CA GLN A 168 -2.28 0.82 12.04
C GLN A 168 -2.32 -0.63 11.60
N SER A 169 -3.31 -1.03 10.77
CA SER A 169 -3.26 -2.30 10.07
C SER A 169 -2.47 -2.13 8.76
N ARG A 170 -1.29 -2.77 8.72
CA ARG A 170 -0.43 -2.82 7.53
C ARG A 170 0.17 -4.20 7.37
N LYS A 171 -0.43 -4.97 6.48
CA LYS A 171 0.00 -6.33 6.17
C LYS A 171 1.12 -6.34 5.15
N ARG A 172 2.22 -7.01 5.50
CA ARG A 172 3.39 -7.20 4.64
C ARG A 172 3.89 -8.64 4.73
N ILE A 173 4.31 -9.18 3.59
CA ILE A 173 5.03 -10.45 3.58
C ILE A 173 6.49 -10.18 3.90
N PHE A 174 7.02 -10.95 4.86
CA PHE A 174 8.45 -11.04 5.14
C PHE A 174 8.94 -12.40 4.67
N ILE A 175 10.03 -12.41 3.90
CA ILE A 175 10.71 -13.60 3.43
C ILE A 175 12.13 -13.50 3.97
N VAL A 176 12.52 -14.42 4.84
CA VAL A 176 13.82 -14.41 5.50
C VAL A 176 14.54 -15.73 5.27
N GLY A 177 15.84 -15.67 5.19
CA GLY A 177 16.67 -16.86 5.01
C GLY A 177 17.97 -16.76 5.76
N THR A 178 18.45 -17.89 6.25
CA THR A 178 19.79 -18.08 6.83
C THR A 178 20.44 -19.31 6.23
N LYS A 179 21.74 -19.48 6.44
CA LYS A 179 22.48 -20.68 5.98
C LYS A 179 22.16 -21.92 6.80
N ASP A 180 21.92 -21.75 8.09
CA ASP A 180 21.94 -22.87 9.03
C ASP A 180 20.55 -23.41 9.35
N GLU A 181 19.63 -22.56 9.82
CA GLU A 181 18.31 -22.98 10.27
C GLU A 181 17.19 -22.02 9.83
N LYS A 182 15.95 -22.48 9.88
CA LYS A 182 14.80 -21.64 9.54
C LYS A 182 14.43 -20.74 10.70
N ALA A 183 14.24 -19.45 10.43
CA ALA A 183 13.71 -18.52 11.41
C ALA A 183 12.25 -18.85 11.75
N ASN A 184 11.89 -18.74 13.03
CA ASN A 184 10.51 -18.84 13.49
C ASN A 184 9.82 -17.48 13.39
N LEU A 185 8.83 -17.35 12.51
CA LEU A 185 8.05 -16.13 12.32
C LEU A 185 6.70 -16.17 13.07
N THR A 186 6.61 -16.97 14.14
CA THR A 186 5.41 -16.98 14.98
C THR A 186 5.66 -16.09 16.20
N PHE A 187 4.84 -15.06 16.33
CA PHE A 187 4.93 -14.08 17.41
C PHE A 187 3.64 -14.10 18.22
N SER A 188 3.73 -13.74 19.48
CA SER A 188 2.56 -13.48 20.33
C SER A 188 2.05 -12.07 20.05
N ASP A 189 0.74 -11.93 19.89
CA ASP A 189 0.12 -10.63 19.68
C ASP A 189 0.37 -9.71 20.88
N LYS A 190 0.67 -8.46 20.59
CA LYS A 190 0.69 -7.38 21.57
C LYS A 190 -0.69 -6.72 21.63
N GLU A 191 -1.03 -6.14 22.78
CA GLU A 191 -2.16 -5.22 22.84
C GLU A 191 -1.98 -4.12 21.80
N PHE A 192 -2.97 -3.94 20.96
CA PHE A 192 -2.93 -2.86 19.98
C PHE A 192 -3.28 -1.52 20.62
N ASN A 193 -2.63 -0.48 20.17
CA ASN A 193 -2.94 0.88 20.55
C ASN A 193 -3.97 1.49 19.59
N THR A 194 -4.76 2.43 20.06
CA THR A 194 -5.62 3.26 19.21
C THR A 194 -4.83 4.44 18.62
N LEU A 195 -5.38 5.04 17.58
CA LEU A 195 -4.75 6.17 16.90
C LEU A 195 -4.49 7.35 17.87
N SER A 196 -5.36 7.56 18.87
CA SER A 196 -5.21 8.61 19.88
C SER A 196 -3.89 8.58 20.64
N THR A 197 -3.22 7.42 20.72
CA THR A 197 -1.93 7.29 21.43
C THR A 197 -0.76 7.96 20.74
N ILE A 198 -0.89 8.23 19.43
CA ILE A 198 0.18 8.81 18.63
C ILE A 198 -0.12 10.22 18.13
N LEU A 199 -1.38 10.67 18.29
CA LEU A 199 -1.80 11.99 17.80
C LEU A 199 -1.23 13.12 18.67
N GLU A 200 -0.74 14.15 18.01
CA GLU A 200 -0.44 15.44 18.61
C GLU A 200 -1.75 16.18 18.90
N LYS A 201 -1.74 17.11 19.84
CA LYS A 201 -2.93 17.84 20.27
C LYS A 201 -2.72 19.34 20.22
N GLY A 202 -3.80 20.08 20.00
CA GLY A 202 -3.77 21.53 20.03
C GLY A 202 -3.19 22.17 18.76
N LEU A 203 -3.15 21.45 17.65
CA LEU A 203 -2.65 21.96 16.38
C LEU A 203 -3.75 22.69 15.60
N GLU A 204 -3.31 23.51 14.66
CA GLU A 204 -4.19 24.29 13.79
C GLU A 204 -5.06 23.37 12.91
N THR A 205 -6.35 23.69 12.81
CA THR A 205 -7.33 22.97 12.02
C THR A 205 -7.53 23.61 10.65
N ILE A 206 -8.00 22.80 9.70
CA ILE A 206 -8.32 23.25 8.34
C ILE A 206 -9.57 24.13 8.42
N ASN A 207 -9.45 25.35 7.96
CA ASN A 207 -10.57 26.28 7.80
C ASN A 207 -10.74 26.59 6.30
N SER A 208 -11.74 25.98 5.67
CA SER A 208 -12.03 26.10 4.23
C SER A 208 -13.51 25.96 3.97
N ASP A 209 -13.96 26.44 2.80
CA ASP A 209 -15.35 26.24 2.34
C ASP A 209 -15.80 24.77 2.40
N PHE A 210 -14.85 23.84 2.27
CA PHE A 210 -15.12 22.42 2.38
C PHE A 210 -15.44 22.01 3.81
N THR A 211 -14.62 22.41 4.78
CA THR A 211 -14.84 22.09 6.20
C THR A 211 -16.03 22.83 6.76
N GLU A 212 -16.30 24.07 6.35
CA GLU A 212 -17.52 24.81 6.71
C GLU A 212 -18.77 24.07 6.27
N LYS A 213 -18.82 23.60 5.01
CA LYS A 213 -19.94 22.81 4.50
C LYS A 213 -20.08 21.48 5.23
N LEU A 214 -18.97 20.82 5.57
CA LEU A 214 -18.97 19.55 6.28
C LEU A 214 -19.59 19.73 7.67
N PHE A 215 -19.16 20.74 8.44
CA PHE A 215 -19.65 21.01 9.80
C PHE A 215 -21.06 21.63 9.84
N LYS A 216 -21.57 22.13 8.72
CA LYS A 216 -22.97 22.53 8.60
C LYS A 216 -23.94 21.34 8.66
N HIS A 217 -23.47 20.16 8.27
CA HIS A 217 -24.29 18.95 8.12
C HIS A 217 -23.97 17.85 9.11
N PHE A 218 -22.79 17.88 9.75
CA PHE A 218 -22.31 16.82 10.63
C PHE A 218 -21.62 17.39 11.87
N GLU A 219 -21.91 16.83 13.03
CA GLU A 219 -21.07 17.02 14.21
C GLU A 219 -19.73 16.26 14.03
N ILE A 220 -18.69 16.69 14.75
CA ILE A 220 -17.33 16.15 14.53
C ILE A 220 -17.23 14.65 14.83
N GLU A 221 -17.96 14.18 15.84
CA GLU A 221 -18.00 12.78 16.25
C GLU A 221 -18.68 11.89 15.20
N ASP A 222 -19.65 12.41 14.48
CA ASP A 222 -20.32 11.71 13.37
C ASP A 222 -19.40 11.47 12.17
N LEU A 223 -18.30 12.21 12.12
CA LEU A 223 -17.32 12.12 11.03
C LEU A 223 -16.26 11.03 11.26
N TYR A 224 -16.14 10.50 12.47
CA TYR A 224 -15.13 9.50 12.81
C TYR A 224 -15.25 8.24 11.92
N GLY A 225 -14.16 7.86 11.29
CA GLY A 225 -14.09 6.72 10.38
C GLY A 225 -14.74 6.93 9.01
N LYS A 226 -15.38 8.08 8.75
CA LYS A 226 -16.06 8.37 7.47
C LYS A 226 -15.06 8.59 6.34
N SER A 227 -15.44 8.10 5.16
CA SER A 227 -14.78 8.42 3.89
C SER A 227 -15.61 9.43 3.11
N ILE A 228 -14.98 10.29 2.32
CA ILE A 228 -15.67 11.27 1.48
C ILE A 228 -15.36 10.94 0.02
N LYS A 229 -16.28 10.25 -0.64
CA LYS A 229 -16.07 9.72 -2.02
C LYS A 229 -17.39 9.54 -2.76
N ASP A 230 -17.52 10.07 -3.96
CA ASP A 230 -18.68 9.85 -4.85
C ASP A 230 -18.67 8.48 -5.56
N LYS A 231 -17.59 7.72 -5.43
CA LYS A 231 -17.40 6.43 -6.13
C LYS A 231 -17.96 5.24 -5.37
N ARG A 232 -18.06 5.32 -4.06
CA ARG A 232 -18.50 4.23 -3.18
C ARG A 232 -19.70 4.67 -2.35
N GLY A 233 -20.63 3.75 -2.10
CA GLY A 233 -21.71 3.92 -1.14
C GLY A 233 -21.40 3.19 0.17
N GLY A 234 -22.32 3.25 1.11
CA GLY A 234 -22.27 2.63 2.44
C GLY A 234 -22.38 3.68 3.54
N ASP A 235 -22.75 3.24 4.73
CA ASP A 235 -23.06 4.10 5.88
C ASP A 235 -21.85 4.91 6.42
N ASN A 236 -20.64 4.45 6.06
CA ASN A 236 -19.38 5.12 6.39
C ASN A 236 -18.84 5.99 5.25
N ASN A 237 -19.71 6.41 4.31
CA ASN A 237 -19.30 7.25 3.19
C ASN A 237 -20.18 8.47 3.05
N ILE A 238 -19.57 9.63 2.98
CA ILE A 238 -20.21 10.92 2.69
C ILE A 238 -19.98 11.22 1.20
N HIS A 239 -21.04 11.63 0.51
CA HIS A 239 -20.97 12.04 -0.89
C HIS A 239 -20.95 13.57 -1.01
N SER A 240 -20.52 14.08 -2.16
CA SER A 240 -20.50 15.52 -2.44
C SER A 240 -21.87 16.19 -2.31
N TRP A 241 -22.92 15.45 -2.55
CA TRP A 241 -24.30 15.96 -2.44
C TRP A 241 -24.82 15.99 -0.99
N ASP A 242 -24.28 15.16 -0.09
CA ASP A 242 -24.66 15.16 1.33
C ASP A 242 -24.23 16.46 2.03
N ILE A 243 -23.23 17.16 1.48
CA ILE A 243 -22.67 18.42 1.99
C ILE A 243 -22.74 19.57 0.97
N GLY A 244 -23.54 19.43 -0.07
CA GLY A 244 -23.80 20.51 -1.03
C GLY A 244 -22.57 21.09 -1.75
N ILE A 245 -21.51 20.31 -2.01
CA ILE A 245 -20.24 20.80 -2.61
C ILE A 245 -20.45 21.52 -3.95
N LYS A 246 -21.36 21.02 -4.79
CA LYS A 246 -21.68 21.59 -6.11
C LYS A 246 -22.97 22.41 -6.09
N GLY A 247 -23.44 22.82 -4.92
CA GLY A 247 -24.69 23.50 -4.66
C GLY A 247 -25.65 22.64 -3.85
N GLU A 248 -26.47 23.31 -3.03
CA GLU A 248 -27.42 22.67 -2.13
C GLU A 248 -28.39 21.76 -2.89
N VAL A 249 -28.70 20.61 -2.30
CA VAL A 249 -29.69 19.65 -2.81
C VAL A 249 -30.82 19.49 -1.80
N SER A 250 -32.01 19.25 -2.25
CA SER A 250 -33.14 18.97 -1.38
C SER A 250 -33.08 17.53 -0.86
N ASP A 251 -33.77 17.25 0.26
CA ASP A 251 -33.87 15.89 0.80
C ASP A 251 -34.33 14.86 -0.23
N GLU A 252 -35.32 15.28 -1.07
CA GLU A 252 -35.82 14.47 -2.16
C GLU A 252 -34.73 14.17 -3.22
N GLN A 253 -33.90 15.16 -3.55
CA GLN A 253 -32.78 14.96 -4.46
C GLN A 253 -31.72 14.05 -3.87
N VAL A 254 -31.44 14.10 -2.55
CA VAL A 254 -30.55 13.16 -1.86
C VAL A 254 -31.09 11.73 -1.96
N ILE A 255 -32.39 11.54 -1.74
CA ILE A 255 -33.07 10.24 -1.89
C ILE A 255 -32.93 9.70 -3.32
N ILE A 256 -33.14 10.54 -4.32
CA ILE A 256 -32.98 10.18 -5.75
C ILE A 256 -31.54 9.75 -6.02
N LEU A 257 -30.55 10.56 -5.61
CA LEU A 257 -29.13 10.27 -5.83
C LEU A 257 -28.72 8.97 -5.19
N ASN A 258 -29.12 8.72 -3.95
CA ASN A 258 -28.80 7.49 -3.22
C ASN A 258 -29.46 6.24 -3.85
N LYS A 259 -30.70 6.33 -4.30
CA LYS A 259 -31.37 5.26 -5.04
C LYS A 259 -30.70 5.03 -6.40
N LEU A 260 -30.45 6.08 -7.17
CA LEU A 260 -29.81 6.00 -8.48
C LEU A 260 -28.40 5.44 -8.35
N PHE A 261 -27.65 5.79 -7.29
CA PHE A 261 -26.31 5.27 -7.03
C PHE A 261 -26.28 3.73 -6.89
N LYS A 262 -27.29 3.15 -6.25
CA LYS A 262 -27.45 1.70 -6.10
C LYS A 262 -27.98 1.05 -7.37
N GLU A 263 -29.03 1.62 -7.96
CA GLU A 263 -29.74 1.05 -9.11
C GLU A 263 -28.89 0.96 -10.37
N ARG A 264 -28.15 2.02 -10.71
CA ARG A 264 -27.33 2.08 -11.93
C ARG A 264 -26.24 0.99 -12.05
N ARG A 265 -26.00 0.22 -10.98
CA ARG A 265 -25.03 -0.89 -10.92
C ARG A 265 -25.65 -2.25 -11.17
N LYS A 266 -26.97 -2.36 -11.21
CA LYS A 266 -27.68 -3.62 -11.36
C LYS A 266 -27.64 -4.10 -12.81
N LYS A 267 -27.27 -5.37 -13.01
CA LYS A 267 -27.09 -5.99 -14.34
C LYS A 267 -28.35 -5.98 -15.21
N HIS A 268 -29.53 -6.14 -14.60
CA HIS A 268 -30.80 -6.18 -15.34
C HIS A 268 -31.07 -4.93 -16.18
N TRP A 269 -30.48 -3.78 -15.84
CA TRP A 269 -30.62 -2.57 -16.66
C TRP A 269 -29.84 -2.70 -17.98
N ALA A 270 -28.65 -3.33 -17.96
CA ALA A 270 -27.87 -3.61 -19.16
C ALA A 270 -28.61 -4.61 -20.08
N GLU A 271 -29.17 -5.66 -19.50
CA GLU A 271 -29.95 -6.67 -20.21
C GLU A 271 -31.17 -6.05 -20.91
N LYS A 272 -31.91 -5.18 -20.21
CA LYS A 272 -33.09 -4.47 -20.78
C LYS A 272 -32.80 -3.61 -22.00
N ILE A 273 -31.59 -3.05 -22.11
CA ILE A 273 -31.21 -2.20 -23.24
C ILE A 273 -30.26 -2.90 -24.22
N GLY A 274 -29.93 -4.18 -23.96
CA GLY A 274 -29.12 -5.01 -24.86
C GLY A 274 -27.68 -4.53 -24.99
N ILE A 275 -27.03 -4.22 -23.86
CA ILE A 275 -25.60 -3.89 -23.80
C ILE A 275 -24.88 -4.79 -22.79
N ASP A 276 -23.57 -4.91 -22.96
CA ASP A 276 -22.74 -5.56 -21.95
C ASP A 276 -22.80 -4.79 -20.63
N TRP A 277 -22.99 -5.53 -19.55
CA TRP A 277 -23.04 -4.90 -18.22
C TRP A 277 -21.74 -4.19 -17.88
N MET A 278 -21.89 -3.00 -17.32
CA MET A 278 -20.82 -2.18 -16.77
C MET A 278 -21.25 -1.54 -15.46
N ASP A 279 -20.31 -1.46 -14.51
CA ASP A 279 -20.58 -0.76 -13.25
C ASP A 279 -20.89 0.73 -13.52
N GLY A 280 -22.12 1.13 -13.17
CA GLY A 280 -22.55 2.53 -13.26
C GLY A 280 -23.07 2.98 -14.63
N MET A 281 -24.22 2.48 -15.01
CA MET A 281 -24.89 2.85 -16.26
C MET A 281 -25.75 4.11 -16.12
N ALA A 282 -25.94 4.85 -17.23
CA ALA A 282 -26.97 5.88 -17.32
C ALA A 282 -28.37 5.23 -17.37
N LEU A 283 -29.31 5.74 -16.57
CA LEU A 283 -30.68 5.27 -16.54
C LEU A 283 -31.66 6.35 -17.09
N THR A 284 -32.58 5.95 -17.97
CA THR A 284 -33.57 6.84 -18.52
C THR A 284 -34.58 7.28 -17.45
N LEU A 285 -35.28 8.42 -17.69
CA LEU A 285 -36.33 8.87 -16.81
C LEU A 285 -37.38 7.78 -16.53
N LYS A 286 -37.81 7.03 -17.57
CA LYS A 286 -38.73 5.91 -17.44
C LYS A 286 -38.22 4.79 -16.54
N GLN A 287 -36.92 4.51 -16.59
CA GLN A 287 -36.30 3.53 -15.70
C GLN A 287 -36.23 4.03 -14.27
N ILE A 288 -35.86 5.29 -14.06
CA ILE A 288 -35.81 5.90 -12.73
C ILE A 288 -37.17 5.94 -12.08
N SER A 289 -38.23 6.26 -12.83
CA SER A 289 -39.60 6.30 -12.31
C SER A 289 -40.12 4.93 -11.82
N THR A 290 -39.49 3.81 -12.20
CA THR A 290 -39.87 2.47 -11.70
C THR A 290 -39.49 2.23 -10.25
N PHE A 291 -38.48 2.92 -9.72
CA PHE A 291 -38.01 2.77 -8.33
C PHE A 291 -38.12 4.08 -7.52
N HIS A 292 -38.46 5.17 -8.16
CA HIS A 292 -38.70 6.48 -7.50
C HIS A 292 -39.79 7.25 -8.26
N SER A 293 -40.99 7.33 -7.68
CA SER A 293 -42.12 8.04 -8.24
C SER A 293 -42.19 9.43 -7.62
N ASN A 294 -42.19 10.46 -8.48
CA ASN A 294 -42.37 11.86 -8.10
C ASN A 294 -42.84 12.63 -9.32
N ASP A 295 -43.87 13.46 -9.17
CA ASP A 295 -44.47 14.24 -10.28
C ASP A 295 -43.46 15.23 -10.90
N ASN A 296 -42.51 15.73 -10.10
CA ASN A 296 -41.46 16.65 -10.51
C ASN A 296 -40.13 15.95 -10.82
N LEU A 297 -40.11 14.61 -10.96
CA LEU A 297 -38.89 13.83 -11.10
C LEU A 297 -37.94 14.37 -12.18
N LYS A 298 -38.50 14.71 -13.37
CA LYS A 298 -37.67 15.25 -14.45
C LYS A 298 -37.03 16.59 -14.07
N PHE A 299 -37.75 17.48 -13.43
CA PHE A 299 -37.23 18.78 -12.98
C PHE A 299 -36.10 18.59 -11.95
N LEU A 300 -36.29 17.71 -10.97
CA LEU A 300 -35.29 17.40 -9.94
C LEU A 300 -34.00 16.82 -10.54
N LEU A 301 -34.12 15.91 -11.52
CA LEU A 301 -32.99 15.33 -12.22
C LEU A 301 -32.24 16.33 -13.09
N ASP A 302 -32.96 17.18 -13.82
CA ASP A 302 -32.37 18.23 -14.67
C ASP A 302 -31.63 19.29 -13.82
N ASP A 303 -32.16 19.65 -12.66
CA ASP A 303 -31.48 20.53 -11.70
C ASP A 303 -30.18 19.88 -11.17
N LEU A 304 -30.21 18.59 -10.87
CA LEU A 304 -28.99 17.84 -10.50
C LEU A 304 -27.95 17.77 -11.62
N VAL A 305 -28.40 17.73 -12.88
CA VAL A 305 -27.51 17.85 -14.06
C VAL A 305 -26.89 19.24 -14.12
N LYS A 306 -27.70 20.30 -13.93
CA LYS A 306 -27.22 21.69 -13.91
C LYS A 306 -26.19 21.93 -12.80
N LYS A 307 -26.39 21.36 -11.62
CA LYS A 307 -25.45 21.41 -10.49
C LYS A 307 -24.21 20.52 -10.71
N GLY A 308 -24.21 19.61 -11.69
CA GLY A 308 -23.11 18.74 -12.02
C GLY A 308 -22.98 17.49 -11.13
N TYR A 309 -23.99 17.13 -10.37
CA TYR A 309 -24.09 15.85 -9.67
C TYR A 309 -24.44 14.70 -10.62
N LEU A 310 -25.23 15.00 -11.64
CA LEU A 310 -25.58 14.06 -12.69
C LEU A 310 -25.07 14.53 -14.06
N ARG A 311 -24.94 13.57 -14.99
CA ARG A 311 -24.79 13.80 -16.43
C ARG A 311 -25.95 13.17 -17.16
N PHE A 312 -26.43 13.83 -18.20
CA PHE A 312 -27.40 13.27 -19.14
C PHE A 312 -26.63 12.77 -20.35
N GLU A 313 -26.38 11.45 -20.40
CA GLU A 313 -25.45 10.84 -21.35
C GLU A 313 -25.99 9.53 -21.93
N HIS A 314 -25.43 9.09 -23.06
CA HIS A 314 -25.67 7.75 -23.59
C HIS A 314 -25.00 6.71 -22.72
N PRO A 315 -25.54 5.47 -22.60
CA PRO A 315 -24.83 4.38 -21.97
C PRO A 315 -23.54 4.06 -22.75
N LYS A 316 -22.58 3.45 -22.07
CA LYS A 316 -21.31 3.08 -22.71
C LYS A 316 -21.33 1.61 -23.10
N LYS A 317 -20.72 1.28 -24.24
CA LYS A 317 -20.42 -0.09 -24.68
C LYS A 317 -18.91 -0.34 -24.63
N LEU A 318 -18.54 -1.61 -24.42
CA LEU A 318 -17.16 -2.07 -24.44
C LEU A 318 -16.74 -2.30 -25.89
N VAL A 319 -15.66 -1.65 -26.31
CA VAL A 319 -15.02 -1.88 -27.60
C VAL A 319 -13.70 -2.59 -27.34
N ARG A 320 -13.41 -3.60 -28.16
CA ARG A 320 -12.17 -4.36 -28.17
C ARG A 320 -11.44 -4.04 -29.48
N GLU A 321 -10.23 -3.57 -29.35
CA GLU A 321 -9.37 -3.25 -30.47
C GLU A 321 -8.11 -4.12 -30.38
N THR A 322 -7.83 -4.84 -31.44
CA THR A 322 -6.61 -5.63 -31.53
C THR A 322 -5.48 -4.71 -32.01
N THR A 323 -4.48 -4.52 -31.17
CA THR A 323 -3.28 -3.76 -31.49
C THR A 323 -2.10 -4.70 -31.64
N GLU A 324 -0.99 -4.25 -32.21
CA GLU A 324 0.25 -5.01 -32.33
C GLU A 324 0.79 -5.51 -30.97
N ASN A 325 0.42 -4.81 -29.86
CA ASN A 325 0.80 -5.12 -28.49
C ASN A 325 -0.26 -5.91 -27.70
N GLY A 326 -1.30 -6.44 -28.36
CA GLY A 326 -2.37 -7.22 -27.75
C GLY A 326 -3.76 -6.58 -27.84
N GLU A 327 -4.77 -7.17 -27.18
CA GLU A 327 -6.15 -6.69 -27.17
C GLU A 327 -6.31 -5.51 -26.18
N ARG A 328 -6.68 -4.32 -26.70
CA ARG A 328 -7.03 -3.14 -25.90
C ARG A 328 -8.54 -3.06 -25.74
N LYS A 329 -9.00 -2.94 -24.48
CA LYS A 329 -10.41 -2.75 -24.12
C LYS A 329 -10.66 -1.32 -23.66
N PHE A 330 -11.60 -0.63 -24.28
CA PHE A 330 -12.00 0.71 -23.89
C PHE A 330 -13.51 0.91 -24.02
N ARG A 331 -14.04 1.93 -23.39
CA ARG A 331 -15.48 2.22 -23.33
C ARG A 331 -15.79 3.45 -24.16
N VAL A 332 -16.79 3.34 -25.04
CA VAL A 332 -17.31 4.43 -25.85
C VAL A 332 -18.81 4.60 -25.60
N TYR A 333 -19.33 5.80 -25.83
CA TYR A 333 -20.78 6.02 -25.80
C TYR A 333 -21.47 5.26 -26.93
N ASP A 334 -22.61 4.63 -26.60
CA ASP A 334 -23.47 3.98 -27.58
C ASP A 334 -24.63 4.92 -27.96
N GLU A 335 -24.42 5.74 -28.98
CA GLU A 335 -25.39 6.73 -29.43
C GLU A 335 -26.68 6.11 -30.02
N THR A 336 -26.68 4.81 -30.29
CA THR A 336 -27.89 4.08 -30.75
C THR A 336 -28.87 3.84 -29.60
N LYS A 337 -28.48 4.05 -28.35
CA LYS A 337 -29.31 3.86 -27.16
C LYS A 337 -29.77 5.20 -26.60
N PRO A 338 -30.92 5.25 -25.92
CA PRO A 338 -31.42 6.49 -25.34
C PRO A 338 -30.52 7.02 -24.26
N LYS A 339 -30.41 8.35 -24.15
CA LYS A 339 -29.74 9.03 -23.06
C LYS A 339 -30.46 8.81 -21.73
N GLY A 340 -29.70 8.81 -20.66
CA GLY A 340 -30.19 8.72 -19.30
C GLY A 340 -29.33 9.53 -18.32
N TYR A 341 -29.79 9.58 -17.08
CA TYR A 341 -29.10 10.27 -16.00
C TYR A 341 -28.09 9.32 -15.35
N ASN A 342 -26.87 9.79 -15.16
CA ASN A 342 -25.81 9.01 -14.54
C ASN A 342 -25.07 9.88 -13.51
N ILE A 343 -24.68 9.27 -12.38
CA ILE A 343 -23.93 9.96 -11.33
C ILE A 343 -22.53 10.30 -11.83
N VAL A 344 -22.11 11.53 -11.57
CA VAL A 344 -20.74 11.97 -11.82
C VAL A 344 -19.82 11.41 -10.75
N THR A 345 -19.22 10.25 -11.03
CA THR A 345 -18.27 9.57 -10.13
C THR A 345 -16.81 9.92 -10.41
N GLY A 346 -16.58 10.94 -11.25
CA GLY A 346 -15.23 11.35 -11.65
C GLY A 346 -14.39 11.87 -10.50
N LYS A 347 -13.13 12.05 -10.76
CA LYS A 347 -12.00 12.48 -9.93
C LYS A 347 -12.24 13.81 -9.18
N LEU A 348 -13.27 13.88 -8.35
CA LEU A 348 -13.35 14.94 -7.34
C LEU A 348 -12.24 14.64 -6.34
N SER A 349 -11.18 15.40 -6.41
CA SER A 349 -10.19 15.44 -5.34
C SER A 349 -10.79 16.28 -4.24
N PHE A 350 -11.41 15.62 -3.27
CA PHE A 350 -11.78 16.31 -2.03
C PHE A 350 -10.52 16.73 -1.29
N GLU A 351 -10.61 17.81 -0.55
CA GLU A 351 -9.52 18.26 0.32
C GLU A 351 -9.19 17.21 1.37
N ILE A 352 -10.23 16.55 1.90
CA ILE A 352 -10.17 15.40 2.80
C ILE A 352 -10.91 14.24 2.14
N ASN A 353 -10.26 13.06 2.09
CA ASN A 353 -10.85 11.84 1.53
C ASN A 353 -11.33 10.86 2.60
N LYS A 354 -10.74 10.93 3.78
CA LYS A 354 -11.09 10.09 4.93
C LYS A 354 -10.74 10.79 6.23
N ILE A 355 -11.65 10.69 7.17
CA ILE A 355 -11.46 11.15 8.54
C ILE A 355 -11.20 9.90 9.38
N LEU A 356 -10.09 9.90 10.09
CA LEU A 356 -9.70 8.76 10.94
C LEU A 356 -10.42 8.87 12.28
N ASP A 357 -10.77 7.73 12.85
CA ASP A 357 -11.32 7.65 14.21
C ASP A 357 -10.16 7.57 15.21
N PRO A 358 -10.03 8.51 16.14
CA PRO A 358 -8.98 8.46 17.16
C PRO A 358 -9.07 7.23 18.08
N ASN A 359 -10.26 6.66 18.22
CA ASN A 359 -10.53 5.52 19.11
C ASN A 359 -10.37 4.16 18.41
N ASP A 360 -10.01 4.17 17.13
CA ASP A 360 -9.81 2.96 16.31
C ASP A 360 -8.38 2.93 15.75
N ILE A 361 -8.08 1.93 14.96
CA ILE A 361 -6.82 1.79 14.23
C ILE A 361 -6.87 2.52 12.89
N ALA A 362 -5.73 3.06 12.47
CA ALA A 362 -5.60 3.61 11.12
C ALA A 362 -5.56 2.48 10.07
N PRO A 363 -6.20 2.67 8.90
CA PRO A 363 -6.00 1.77 7.78
C PRO A 363 -4.58 1.88 7.25
N THR A 364 -4.17 0.93 6.40
CA THR A 364 -2.89 1.01 5.69
C THR A 364 -2.74 2.36 5.00
N LEU A 365 -1.72 3.12 5.38
CA LEU A 365 -1.35 4.35 4.69
C LEU A 365 -0.74 4.01 3.33
N VAL A 366 -1.23 4.66 2.28
CA VAL A 366 -0.71 4.54 0.91
C VAL A 366 -0.29 5.92 0.39
N ALA A 367 0.81 5.99 -0.32
CA ALA A 367 1.44 7.24 -0.76
C ALA A 367 0.48 8.25 -1.42
N THR A 368 -0.52 7.76 -2.17
CA THR A 368 -1.48 8.60 -2.89
C THR A 368 -2.57 9.21 -2.01
N ASP A 369 -2.84 8.66 -0.83
CA ASP A 369 -3.97 9.02 0.00
C ASP A 369 -3.59 9.70 1.33
N VAL A 370 -2.35 9.53 1.81
CA VAL A 370 -1.90 10.03 3.14
C VAL A 370 -2.14 11.52 3.29
N SER A 371 -1.82 12.32 2.26
CA SER A 371 -1.98 13.79 2.29
C SER A 371 -3.44 14.27 2.38
N ARG A 372 -4.41 13.35 2.26
CA ARG A 372 -5.85 13.64 2.32
C ARG A 372 -6.57 12.95 3.47
N LEU A 373 -5.80 12.38 4.38
CA LEU A 373 -6.33 11.89 5.65
C LEU A 373 -6.46 13.05 6.62
N ALA A 374 -7.53 13.04 7.40
CA ALA A 374 -7.71 14.00 8.48
C ALA A 374 -7.97 13.30 9.80
N VAL A 375 -7.64 14.00 10.87
CA VAL A 375 -7.91 13.63 12.26
C VAL A 375 -8.62 14.79 12.94
N PRO A 376 -9.50 14.53 13.94
CA PRO A 376 -10.10 15.58 14.74
C PRO A 376 -9.05 16.20 15.70
N ASP A 377 -9.11 17.52 15.86
CA ASP A 377 -8.35 18.29 16.85
C ASP A 377 -9.06 19.62 17.10
N ASN A 378 -9.04 20.14 18.32
CA ASN A 378 -9.59 21.45 18.69
C ASN A 378 -11.01 21.73 18.16
N GLY A 379 -11.88 20.73 18.10
CA GLY A 379 -13.25 20.87 17.58
C GLY A 379 -13.33 21.00 16.05
N GLY A 380 -12.24 20.79 15.33
CA GLY A 380 -12.15 20.82 13.88
C GLY A 380 -11.41 19.61 13.32
N LEU A 381 -11.03 19.68 12.06
CA LEU A 381 -10.25 18.66 11.36
C LEU A 381 -8.90 19.21 10.93
N ARG A 382 -7.85 18.41 11.04
CA ARG A 382 -6.53 18.70 10.50
C ARG A 382 -5.92 17.50 9.79
N ARG A 383 -4.88 17.72 9.02
CA ARG A 383 -4.11 16.63 8.41
C ARG A 383 -3.24 15.95 9.45
N LEU A 384 -2.87 14.70 9.16
CA LEU A 384 -1.80 14.04 9.91
C LEU A 384 -0.50 14.81 9.72
N THR A 385 0.26 14.97 10.82
CA THR A 385 1.62 15.51 10.74
C THR A 385 2.60 14.42 10.25
N ILE A 386 3.76 14.84 9.76
CA ILE A 386 4.84 13.91 9.42
C ILE A 386 5.26 13.12 10.65
N ARG A 387 5.26 13.75 11.84
CA ARG A 387 5.60 13.09 13.11
C ARG A 387 4.62 11.98 13.46
N GLU A 388 3.32 12.25 13.34
CA GLU A 388 2.28 11.23 13.55
C GLU A 388 2.39 10.11 12.51
N GLY A 389 2.71 10.46 11.25
CA GLY A 389 3.03 9.49 10.21
C GLY A 389 4.18 8.57 10.61
N LEU A 390 5.29 9.10 11.12
CA LEU A 390 6.42 8.31 11.62
C LEU A 390 6.04 7.40 12.81
N ARG A 391 5.27 7.92 13.77
CA ARG A 391 4.76 7.15 14.91
C ARG A 391 3.87 5.98 14.50
N LEU A 392 3.05 6.14 13.45
CA LEU A 392 2.23 5.05 12.88
C LEU A 392 3.05 3.87 12.37
N PHE A 393 4.30 4.10 12.01
CA PHE A 393 5.24 3.05 11.58
C PHE A 393 6.26 2.66 12.66
N GLY A 394 6.16 3.28 13.85
CA GLY A 394 7.06 2.99 14.97
C GLY A 394 8.49 3.52 14.80
N TYR A 395 8.66 4.58 14.01
CA TYR A 395 9.95 5.28 13.92
C TYR A 395 10.24 6.01 15.24
N PRO A 396 11.52 6.10 15.64
CA PRO A 396 11.90 6.79 16.85
C PRO A 396 11.69 8.33 16.73
N GLU A 397 11.48 8.99 17.87
CA GLU A 397 11.20 10.43 17.90
C GLU A 397 12.33 11.32 17.35
N TRP A 398 13.58 10.83 17.37
CA TRP A 398 14.72 11.54 16.79
C TRP A 398 14.78 11.49 15.26
N TYR A 399 14.04 10.56 14.63
CA TYR A 399 14.05 10.39 13.17
C TYR A 399 13.42 11.59 12.47
N GLN A 400 14.07 12.09 11.41
CA GLN A 400 13.66 13.29 10.69
C GLN A 400 13.43 13.01 9.21
N ILE A 401 12.42 13.66 8.63
CA ILE A 401 12.17 13.67 7.18
C ILE A 401 12.32 15.14 6.71
N PRO A 402 13.49 15.57 6.23
CA PRO A 402 13.80 16.99 5.96
C PRO A 402 13.37 17.46 4.56
N VAL A 403 12.41 16.78 3.94
CA VAL A 403 11.95 17.04 2.57
C VAL A 403 10.55 17.68 2.57
N LYS A 404 10.04 18.07 1.41
CA LYS A 404 8.69 18.64 1.27
C LYS A 404 7.62 17.67 1.77
N GLU A 405 6.54 18.22 2.30
CA GLU A 405 5.43 17.44 2.87
C GLU A 405 4.89 16.34 1.91
N THR A 406 4.74 16.68 0.62
CA THR A 406 4.27 15.74 -0.40
C THR A 406 5.25 14.58 -0.62
N GLU A 407 6.55 14.84 -0.58
CA GLU A 407 7.61 13.85 -0.69
C GLU A 407 7.69 13.00 0.59
N ALA A 408 7.54 13.63 1.76
CA ALA A 408 7.48 12.94 3.04
C ALA A 408 6.30 11.95 3.10
N PHE A 409 5.12 12.33 2.64
CA PHE A 409 3.97 11.44 2.58
C PHE A 409 4.13 10.31 1.55
N ASP A 410 4.82 10.54 0.42
CA ASP A 410 5.19 9.47 -0.50
C ASP A 410 6.11 8.44 0.19
N LEU A 411 7.12 8.92 0.92
CA LEU A 411 8.03 8.05 1.68
C LEU A 411 7.28 7.25 2.76
N LEU A 412 6.44 7.92 3.56
CA LEU A 412 5.63 7.27 4.60
C LEU A 412 4.69 6.21 4.01
N GLY A 413 4.08 6.45 2.86
CA GLY A 413 3.20 5.47 2.21
C GLY A 413 3.94 4.20 1.74
N ASN A 414 5.24 4.30 1.47
CA ASN A 414 6.07 3.21 0.94
C ASN A 414 6.95 2.52 2.01
N THR A 415 6.98 3.00 3.25
CA THR A 415 7.83 2.44 4.29
C THR A 415 7.24 1.20 4.98
N VAL A 416 8.03 0.60 5.85
CA VAL A 416 7.68 -0.58 6.65
C VAL A 416 7.45 -0.21 8.12
N ALA A 417 6.75 -1.08 8.85
CA ALA A 417 6.57 -0.96 10.29
C ALA A 417 7.83 -1.45 11.03
N VAL A 418 8.56 -0.54 11.64
CA VAL A 418 9.83 -0.83 12.31
C VAL A 418 9.72 -1.92 13.39
N PRO A 419 8.70 -1.93 14.29
CA PRO A 419 8.55 -2.98 15.30
C PRO A 419 8.35 -4.38 14.71
N VAL A 420 7.73 -4.50 13.52
CA VAL A 420 7.61 -5.80 12.83
C VAL A 420 8.98 -6.29 12.40
N VAL A 421 9.78 -5.39 11.82
CA VAL A 421 11.15 -5.71 11.40
C VAL A 421 12.02 -6.09 12.61
N GLU A 422 11.91 -5.37 13.73
CA GLU A 422 12.62 -5.72 14.98
C GLU A 422 12.36 -7.16 15.40
N HIS A 423 11.11 -7.61 15.40
CA HIS A 423 10.79 -8.99 15.79
C HIS A 423 11.30 -10.04 14.79
N VAL A 424 11.21 -9.71 13.49
CA VAL A 424 11.74 -10.59 12.43
C VAL A 424 13.27 -10.67 12.50
N ALA A 425 13.94 -9.53 12.61
CA ALA A 425 15.40 -9.44 12.67
C ALA A 425 15.96 -10.10 13.95
N LYS A 426 15.24 -9.99 15.06
CA LYS A 426 15.62 -10.66 16.32
C LYS A 426 15.74 -12.17 16.16
N GLN A 427 14.83 -12.81 15.39
CA GLN A 427 14.93 -14.25 15.11
C GLN A 427 16.23 -14.58 14.33
N LEU A 428 16.62 -13.72 13.39
CA LEU A 428 17.87 -13.91 12.65
C LEU A 428 19.10 -13.65 13.52
N ALA A 429 19.05 -12.64 14.38
CA ALA A 429 20.14 -12.30 15.29
C ALA A 429 20.38 -13.42 16.32
N GLU A 430 19.33 -14.01 16.88
CA GLU A 430 19.42 -15.15 17.79
C GLU A 430 20.01 -16.41 17.10
N ILE A 431 19.63 -16.67 15.84
CA ILE A 431 20.21 -17.76 15.04
C ILE A 431 21.69 -17.48 14.78
N TYR A 432 22.04 -16.27 14.39
CA TYR A 432 23.40 -15.85 14.10
C TYR A 432 24.30 -15.98 15.34
N GLU A 433 23.83 -15.52 16.51
CA GLU A 433 24.54 -15.61 17.79
C GLU A 433 24.84 -17.07 18.16
N ARG A 434 23.83 -17.96 18.10
CA ARG A 434 24.01 -19.39 18.41
C ARG A 434 25.08 -20.03 17.54
N ASN A 435 25.11 -19.71 16.26
CA ASN A 435 26.06 -20.32 15.32
C ASN A 435 27.48 -19.74 15.42
N LEU A 436 27.64 -18.51 15.96
CA LEU A 436 28.94 -17.96 16.30
C LEU A 436 29.53 -18.62 17.58
N VAL A 437 28.68 -18.89 18.58
CA VAL A 437 29.09 -19.45 19.87
C VAL A 437 29.32 -20.97 19.78
N TYR A 438 28.46 -21.63 19.00
CA TYR A 438 28.50 -23.09 18.78
C TYR A 438 28.55 -23.40 17.28
N PRO A 439 29.70 -23.20 16.61
CA PRO A 439 29.79 -23.54 15.20
C PRO A 439 29.45 -25.01 15.00
N THR A 440 28.45 -25.31 14.21
CA THR A 440 28.11 -26.68 13.82
C THR A 440 29.35 -27.28 13.18
N VAL A 441 29.96 -28.26 13.88
CA VAL A 441 31.09 -29.04 13.35
C VAL A 441 30.53 -29.83 12.17
N ASN A 442 30.78 -29.36 10.96
CA ASN A 442 30.59 -30.19 9.78
C ASN A 442 31.43 -31.41 9.92
N GLU A 443 30.82 -32.55 10.23
CA GLU A 443 31.48 -33.85 10.17
C GLU A 443 32.09 -34.01 8.77
N THR A 444 33.40 -33.84 8.70
CA THR A 444 34.18 -34.31 7.55
C THR A 444 33.90 -35.79 7.39
N PRO A 445 33.50 -36.29 6.21
CA PRO A 445 33.35 -37.72 6.03
C PRO A 445 34.69 -38.39 6.33
N VAL A 446 34.72 -39.21 7.38
CA VAL A 446 35.83 -40.08 7.67
C VAL A 446 36.00 -41.02 6.48
N CYS A 447 37.04 -40.81 5.71
CA CYS A 447 37.45 -41.70 4.65
C CYS A 447 37.95 -43.00 5.32
N SER A 448 37.08 -44.01 5.42
CA SER A 448 37.47 -45.33 5.80
C SER A 448 38.33 -45.95 4.68
N ARG A 449 39.55 -46.26 5.03
CA ARG A 449 40.49 -47.05 4.22
C ARG A 449 40.00 -48.48 4.06
#